data_817109fd9632ebddb020c80592742dbb
#
_entry.id   817109fd9632ebddb020c80592742dbb
#
_cell.length_a   1.000
_cell.length_b   1.000
_cell.length_c   1.000
_cell.angle_alpha   90.00
_cell.angle_beta   90.00
_cell.angle_gamma   90.00
#
_symmetry.space_group_name_H-M   'P 1'
#
loop_
_entity.id
_entity.type
_entity.pdbx_description
1 polymer ?
#
loop_
_entity_poly.entity_id
_entity_poly.type
_entity_poly.pdbx_seq_one_letter_code
_entity_poly.pdbx_strand_id
1 'polypeptide(L)'
;SRQYKRIGKGGHEIWIEASYNPVFAGGKPYKVVKIATDITAAKLKSAEDAGKLDALSRAQAVIEFTSTGEVLSANQNFLATLGYDLSEIKGKHHSMFCDPDYVRSAAYKQFWIDLAAGKFQADEFKRIGKGGKEVWIQASYNPIFDMSGKVFKVVKFATDVTARVHAVDTLGEGLTELAHGNLDQTIATSFPENLEKLRQDFNESIVKLQVAMREVG
;
A
#
# COMPACT_ATOMS: atom_id res chain seq x y z
N SER A 1 18.55 28.50 17.20
CA SER A 1 18.76 27.13 17.64
C SER A 1 19.17 26.24 16.48
N ARG A 2 20.03 25.28 16.70
CA ARG A 2 20.46 24.28 15.72
C ARG A 2 20.62 22.91 16.39
N GLN A 3 20.51 21.86 15.59
CA GLN A 3 20.69 20.50 16.06
C GLN A 3 22.15 20.06 15.87
N TYR A 4 22.69 19.40 16.87
CA TYR A 4 24.09 18.94 16.88
C TYR A 4 24.17 17.52 17.43
N LYS A 5 24.99 16.70 16.77
CA LYS A 5 25.45 15.42 17.33
C LYS A 5 26.62 15.70 18.27
N ARG A 6 26.63 15.09 19.45
CA ARG A 6 27.67 15.19 20.47
C ARG A 6 28.01 13.81 21.02
N ILE A 7 29.18 13.70 21.59
CA ILE A 7 29.60 12.48 22.30
C ILE A 7 29.52 12.76 23.79
N GLY A 8 28.71 11.96 24.49
CA GLY A 8 28.61 12.00 25.95
C GLY A 8 29.70 11.19 26.66
N LYS A 9 29.65 11.18 27.99
CA LYS A 9 30.54 10.38 28.81
C LYS A 9 30.34 8.89 28.46
N GLY A 10 31.44 8.16 28.27
CA GLY A 10 31.39 6.75 27.88
C GLY A 10 31.24 6.51 26.39
N GLY A 11 31.34 7.55 25.54
CA GLY A 11 31.33 7.41 24.07
C GLY A 11 29.95 7.35 23.41
N HIS A 12 28.88 7.52 24.18
CA HIS A 12 27.56 7.45 23.56
C HIS A 12 27.23 8.71 22.77
N GLU A 13 26.58 8.50 21.64
CA GLU A 13 26.07 9.59 20.80
C GLU A 13 24.80 10.20 21.42
N ILE A 14 24.79 11.52 21.53
CA ILE A 14 23.61 12.30 21.93
C ILE A 14 23.32 13.38 20.90
N TRP A 15 22.05 13.58 20.64
CA TRP A 15 21.58 14.67 19.80
C TRP A 15 21.03 15.77 20.69
N ILE A 16 21.53 16.99 20.49
CA ILE A 16 21.05 18.15 21.22
C ILE A 16 20.56 19.22 20.26
N GLU A 17 19.48 19.87 20.62
CA GLU A 17 19.10 21.15 20.06
C GLU A 17 19.65 22.25 20.94
N ALA A 18 20.50 23.13 20.40
CA ALA A 18 21.21 24.13 21.20
C ALA A 18 21.27 25.50 20.56
N SER A 19 21.20 26.52 21.42
CA SER A 19 21.52 27.91 21.09
C SER A 19 22.78 28.35 21.86
N TYR A 20 23.60 29.15 21.24
CA TYR A 20 24.79 29.76 21.83
C TYR A 20 24.55 31.28 21.83
N ASN A 21 24.50 31.85 23.01
CA ASN A 21 24.14 33.25 23.23
C ASN A 21 25.34 33.99 23.83
N PRO A 22 26.01 34.89 23.06
CA PRO A 22 27.10 35.68 23.61
C PRO A 22 26.53 36.71 24.61
N VAL A 23 27.20 36.85 25.71
CA VAL A 23 26.93 37.88 26.74
C VAL A 23 27.99 38.95 26.64
N PHE A 24 27.57 40.20 26.55
CA PHE A 24 28.46 41.35 26.33
C PHE A 24 28.66 42.16 27.62
N ALA A 25 29.89 42.68 27.79
CA ALA A 25 30.20 43.68 28.78
C ALA A 25 31.10 44.74 28.12
N GLY A 26 30.72 46.01 28.24
CA GLY A 26 31.43 47.13 27.57
C GLY A 26 31.47 46.98 26.04
N GLY A 27 30.44 46.42 25.41
CA GLY A 27 30.35 46.21 23.95
C GLY A 27 31.16 45.02 23.41
N LYS A 28 31.87 44.27 24.27
CA LYS A 28 32.66 43.09 23.90
C LYS A 28 32.05 41.80 24.49
N PRO A 29 31.99 40.69 23.69
CA PRO A 29 31.53 39.43 24.22
C PRO A 29 32.58 38.91 25.25
N TYR A 30 32.14 38.64 26.48
CA TYR A 30 33.01 38.13 27.55
C TYR A 30 32.70 36.65 27.93
N LYS A 31 31.53 36.14 27.61
CA LYS A 31 31.17 34.74 27.74
C LYS A 31 30.08 34.33 26.78
N VAL A 32 29.93 33.02 26.58
CA VAL A 32 28.82 32.43 25.81
C VAL A 32 28.00 31.54 26.73
N VAL A 33 26.71 31.76 26.75
CA VAL A 33 25.74 30.88 27.42
C VAL A 33 25.15 29.93 26.41
N LYS A 34 25.34 28.65 26.63
CA LYS A 34 24.73 27.59 25.85
C LYS A 34 23.46 27.10 26.56
N ILE A 35 22.34 27.08 25.85
CA ILE A 35 21.13 26.41 26.28
C ILE A 35 20.91 25.23 25.33
N ALA A 36 20.75 24.03 25.89
CA ALA A 36 20.63 22.81 25.08
C ALA A 36 19.56 21.89 25.64
N THR A 37 18.77 21.29 24.75
CA THR A 37 17.79 20.25 25.04
C THR A 37 18.26 18.94 24.42
N ASP A 38 18.23 17.85 25.16
CA ASP A 38 18.49 16.52 24.63
C ASP A 38 17.28 16.07 23.78
N ILE A 39 17.52 15.80 22.52
CA ILE A 39 16.53 15.34 21.54
C ILE A 39 16.85 13.92 21.04
N THR A 40 17.74 13.18 21.71
CA THR A 40 18.20 11.86 21.26
C THR A 40 17.04 10.87 21.15
N ALA A 41 16.18 10.80 22.17
CA ALA A 41 15.03 9.90 22.16
C ALA A 41 14.04 10.22 21.00
N ALA A 42 13.77 11.51 20.78
CA ALA A 42 12.90 11.94 19.68
C ALA A 42 13.52 11.60 18.31
N LYS A 43 14.83 11.78 18.14
CA LYS A 43 15.56 11.41 16.91
C LYS A 43 15.54 9.91 16.66
N LEU A 44 15.80 9.10 17.69
CA LEU A 44 15.76 7.64 17.57
C LEU A 44 14.38 7.15 17.20
N LYS A 45 13.33 7.64 17.86
CA LYS A 45 11.95 7.31 17.52
C LYS A 45 11.60 7.69 16.08
N SER A 46 11.93 8.90 15.66
CA SER A 46 11.68 9.36 14.30
C SER A 46 12.42 8.50 13.26
N ALA A 47 13.65 8.09 13.52
CA ALA A 47 14.41 7.21 12.65
C ALA A 47 13.81 5.80 12.58
N GLU A 48 13.36 5.27 13.72
CA GLU A 48 12.66 3.97 13.78
C GLU A 48 11.35 4.01 13.00
N ASP A 49 10.52 5.03 13.21
CA ASP A 49 9.24 5.18 12.51
C ASP A 49 9.45 5.35 10.98
N ALA A 50 10.44 6.14 10.58
CA ALA A 50 10.83 6.25 9.17
C ALA A 50 11.30 4.92 8.59
N GLY A 51 12.10 4.16 9.33
CA GLY A 51 12.57 2.82 8.93
C GLY A 51 11.43 1.81 8.74
N LYS A 52 10.42 1.83 9.63
CA LYS A 52 9.22 0.99 9.50
C LYS A 52 8.41 1.33 8.25
N LEU A 53 8.20 2.62 7.98
CA LEU A 53 7.49 3.08 6.76
C LEU A 53 8.26 2.71 5.50
N ASP A 54 9.58 2.84 5.49
CA ASP A 54 10.43 2.45 4.36
C ASP A 54 10.37 0.92 4.11
N ALA A 55 10.36 0.11 5.17
CA ALA A 55 10.20 -1.34 5.06
C ALA A 55 8.83 -1.72 4.44
N LEU A 56 7.74 -1.09 4.90
CA LEU A 56 6.41 -1.27 4.30
C LEU A 56 6.38 -0.84 2.83
N SER A 57 6.99 0.31 2.51
CA SER A 57 7.04 0.84 1.14
C SER A 57 7.83 -0.05 0.18
N ARG A 58 8.82 -0.82 0.70
CA ARG A 58 9.54 -1.82 -0.13
C ARG A 58 8.71 -3.07 -0.42
N ALA A 59 7.86 -3.47 0.51
CA ALA A 59 7.09 -4.71 0.41
C ALA A 59 5.74 -4.52 -0.30
N GLN A 60 5.14 -3.33 -0.23
CA GLN A 60 3.78 -3.07 -0.70
C GLN A 60 3.72 -1.91 -1.71
N ALA A 61 2.67 -1.91 -2.52
CA ALA A 61 2.29 -0.75 -3.30
C ALA A 61 1.71 0.31 -2.36
N VAL A 62 2.27 1.53 -2.39
CA VAL A 62 1.86 2.64 -1.51
C VAL A 62 1.53 3.86 -2.35
N ILE A 63 0.39 4.48 -2.06
CA ILE A 63 -0.02 5.75 -2.65
C ILE A 63 -0.69 6.63 -1.59
N GLU A 64 -0.43 7.92 -1.67
CA GLU A 64 -0.99 8.92 -0.78
C GLU A 64 -1.97 9.83 -1.51
N PHE A 65 -3.05 10.18 -0.83
CA PHE A 65 -4.09 11.08 -1.34
C PHE A 65 -4.34 12.22 -0.36
N THR A 66 -4.88 13.32 -0.87
CA THR A 66 -5.59 14.29 -0.02
C THR A 66 -6.81 13.62 0.63
N SER A 67 -7.41 14.27 1.63
CA SER A 67 -8.69 13.81 2.21
C SER A 67 -9.85 13.80 1.21
N THR A 68 -9.68 14.42 0.04
CA THR A 68 -10.65 14.47 -1.07
C THR A 68 -10.31 13.53 -2.22
N GLY A 69 -9.23 12.75 -2.14
CA GLY A 69 -8.89 11.71 -3.11
C GLY A 69 -7.94 12.13 -4.23
N GLU A 70 -7.28 13.27 -4.15
CA GLU A 70 -6.26 13.68 -5.11
C GLU A 70 -4.91 13.05 -4.77
N VAL A 71 -4.21 12.50 -5.77
CA VAL A 71 -2.90 11.83 -5.60
C VAL A 71 -1.82 12.83 -5.21
N LEU A 72 -1.17 12.58 -4.08
CA LEU A 72 -0.02 13.35 -3.57
C LEU A 72 1.31 12.72 -3.98
N SER A 73 1.44 11.42 -3.74
CA SER A 73 2.64 10.64 -4.04
C SER A 73 2.30 9.16 -4.23
N ALA A 74 3.19 8.42 -4.89
CA ALA A 74 3.11 6.96 -5.00
C ALA A 74 4.53 6.37 -5.06
N ASN A 75 4.71 5.15 -4.52
CA ASN A 75 5.97 4.44 -4.63
C ASN A 75 6.07 3.66 -5.95
N GLN A 76 7.28 3.15 -6.24
CA GLN A 76 7.54 2.42 -7.47
C GLN A 76 6.68 1.15 -7.62
N ASN A 77 6.37 0.46 -6.51
CA ASN A 77 5.52 -0.73 -6.55
C ASN A 77 4.11 -0.39 -7.02
N PHE A 78 3.51 0.69 -6.54
CA PHE A 78 2.20 1.14 -7.01
C PHE A 78 2.23 1.50 -8.50
N LEU A 79 3.24 2.28 -8.90
CA LEU A 79 3.39 2.72 -10.28
C LEU A 79 3.55 1.53 -11.23
N ALA A 80 4.39 0.56 -10.89
CA ALA A 80 4.60 -0.66 -11.67
C ALA A 80 3.33 -1.53 -11.76
N THR A 81 2.60 -1.69 -10.65
CA THR A 81 1.37 -2.49 -10.58
C THR A 81 0.30 -1.94 -11.53
N LEU A 82 0.07 -0.63 -11.55
CA LEU A 82 -0.95 0.00 -12.40
C LEU A 82 -0.41 0.50 -13.75
N GLY A 83 0.90 0.46 -13.98
CA GLY A 83 1.53 0.82 -15.25
C GLY A 83 1.62 2.31 -15.52
N TYR A 84 1.62 3.16 -14.50
CA TYR A 84 1.71 4.62 -14.63
C TYR A 84 3.06 5.15 -14.19
N ASP A 85 3.42 6.31 -14.72
CA ASP A 85 4.44 7.18 -14.14
C ASP A 85 3.82 8.13 -13.12
N LEU A 86 4.60 8.55 -12.11
CA LEU A 86 4.11 9.48 -11.08
C LEU A 86 3.61 10.79 -11.68
N SER A 87 4.26 11.31 -12.72
CA SER A 87 3.88 12.55 -13.41
C SER A 87 2.49 12.47 -14.08
N GLU A 88 2.05 11.27 -14.44
CA GLU A 88 0.75 11.03 -15.09
C GLU A 88 -0.41 11.04 -14.08
N ILE A 89 -0.14 10.69 -12.82
CA ILE A 89 -1.18 10.51 -11.80
C ILE A 89 -1.18 11.58 -10.71
N LYS A 90 -0.06 12.25 -10.46
CA LYS A 90 0.04 13.27 -9.41
C LYS A 90 -0.94 14.42 -9.66
N GLY A 91 -1.72 14.78 -8.63
CA GLY A 91 -2.79 15.78 -8.72
C GLY A 91 -4.06 15.28 -9.41
N LYS A 92 -4.08 14.06 -9.92
CA LYS A 92 -5.32 13.44 -10.44
C LYS A 92 -6.12 12.82 -9.30
N HIS A 93 -7.41 12.68 -9.51
CA HIS A 93 -8.28 12.07 -8.51
C HIS A 93 -8.25 10.54 -8.59
N HIS A 94 -8.39 9.87 -7.44
CA HIS A 94 -8.43 8.41 -7.28
C HIS A 94 -9.39 7.71 -8.26
N SER A 95 -10.47 8.39 -8.69
CA SER A 95 -11.43 7.86 -9.65
C SER A 95 -10.81 7.37 -10.96
N MET A 96 -9.63 7.89 -11.34
CA MET A 96 -8.94 7.43 -12.55
C MET A 96 -8.54 5.94 -12.52
N PHE A 97 -8.45 5.36 -11.33
CA PHE A 97 -8.11 3.94 -11.11
C PHE A 97 -9.34 3.05 -10.92
N CYS A 98 -10.55 3.59 -11.09
CA CYS A 98 -11.78 2.89 -10.78
C CYS A 98 -12.66 2.75 -12.02
N ASP A 99 -13.53 1.73 -11.98
CA ASP A 99 -14.59 1.59 -12.98
C ASP A 99 -15.50 2.83 -12.99
N PRO A 100 -15.86 3.39 -14.16
CA PRO A 100 -16.71 4.58 -14.25
C PRO A 100 -18.10 4.42 -13.62
N ASP A 101 -18.68 3.21 -13.63
CA ASP A 101 -19.99 2.96 -13.01
C ASP A 101 -19.87 2.99 -11.49
N TYR A 102 -18.81 2.40 -10.94
CA TYR A 102 -18.50 2.50 -9.51
C TYR A 102 -18.28 3.94 -9.08
N VAL A 103 -17.53 4.73 -9.85
CA VAL A 103 -17.27 6.15 -9.55
C VAL A 103 -18.57 6.98 -9.46
N ARG A 104 -19.57 6.66 -10.29
CA ARG A 104 -20.89 7.32 -10.27
C ARG A 104 -21.79 6.89 -9.11
N SER A 105 -21.47 5.79 -8.45
CA SER A 105 -22.30 5.20 -7.40
C SER A 105 -22.33 6.02 -6.10
N ALA A 106 -23.39 5.84 -5.32
CA ALA A 106 -23.46 6.37 -3.96
C ALA A 106 -22.39 5.75 -3.04
N ALA A 107 -22.02 4.50 -3.26
CA ALA A 107 -21.02 3.78 -2.52
C ALA A 107 -19.62 4.45 -2.63
N TYR A 108 -19.23 4.88 -3.83
CA TYR A 108 -17.96 5.59 -4.04
C TYR A 108 -17.93 6.96 -3.33
N LYS A 109 -19.05 7.70 -3.34
CA LYS A 109 -19.15 8.97 -2.61
C LYS A 109 -19.04 8.73 -1.10
N GLN A 110 -19.75 7.73 -0.59
CA GLN A 110 -19.72 7.38 0.82
C GLN A 110 -18.33 6.91 1.27
N PHE A 111 -17.61 6.16 0.43
CA PHE A 111 -16.24 5.74 0.66
C PHE A 111 -15.31 6.92 1.00
N TRP A 112 -15.34 8.00 0.23
CA TRP A 112 -14.51 9.18 0.51
C TRP A 112 -15.02 10.01 1.69
N ILE A 113 -16.34 10.07 1.93
CA ILE A 113 -16.91 10.69 3.13
C ILE A 113 -16.43 9.97 4.40
N ASP A 114 -16.44 8.65 4.40
CA ASP A 114 -15.99 7.85 5.53
C ASP A 114 -14.48 8.01 5.79
N LEU A 115 -13.66 8.02 4.76
CA LEU A 115 -12.23 8.28 4.88
C LEU A 115 -11.95 9.69 5.43
N ALA A 116 -12.65 10.71 4.93
CA ALA A 116 -12.52 12.08 5.44
C ALA A 116 -13.00 12.23 6.89
N ALA A 117 -13.93 11.37 7.31
CA ALA A 117 -14.39 11.27 8.70
C ALA A 117 -13.46 10.44 9.61
N GLY A 118 -12.34 9.91 9.08
CA GLY A 118 -11.36 9.15 9.83
C GLY A 118 -11.63 7.65 9.93
N LYS A 119 -12.60 7.12 9.18
CA LYS A 119 -12.85 5.68 9.13
C LYS A 119 -11.92 5.04 8.10
N PHE A 120 -11.11 4.06 8.51
CA PHE A 120 -10.32 3.29 7.57
C PHE A 120 -11.20 2.34 6.76
N GLN A 121 -10.74 1.99 5.55
CA GLN A 121 -11.40 1.02 4.68
C GLN A 121 -10.40 -0.04 4.26
N ALA A 122 -10.79 -1.32 4.30
CA ALA A 122 -9.95 -2.42 3.84
C ALA A 122 -10.82 -3.48 3.15
N ASP A 123 -10.42 -3.84 1.93
CA ASP A 123 -11.14 -4.84 1.12
C ASP A 123 -10.26 -5.29 -0.06
N GLU A 124 -10.79 -6.19 -0.87
CA GLU A 124 -10.31 -6.46 -2.23
C GLU A 124 -11.02 -5.54 -3.22
N PHE A 125 -10.23 -4.91 -4.06
CA PHE A 125 -10.74 -3.92 -5.00
C PHE A 125 -10.25 -4.23 -6.42
N LYS A 126 -11.17 -4.21 -7.37
CA LYS A 126 -10.83 -4.11 -8.78
C LYS A 126 -10.40 -2.68 -9.11
N ARG A 127 -9.26 -2.54 -9.77
CA ARG A 127 -8.74 -1.24 -10.24
C ARG A 127 -8.39 -1.32 -11.72
N ILE A 128 -8.41 -0.16 -12.34
CA ILE A 128 -8.11 0.00 -13.76
C ILE A 128 -6.75 0.71 -13.86
N GLY A 129 -5.76 0.02 -14.37
CA GLY A 129 -4.44 0.57 -14.68
C GLY A 129 -4.40 1.24 -16.05
N LYS A 130 -3.21 1.66 -16.44
CA LYS A 130 -2.94 2.31 -17.73
C LYS A 130 -3.33 1.38 -18.90
N GLY A 131 -3.99 1.96 -19.89
CA GLY A 131 -4.47 1.20 -21.07
C GLY A 131 -5.65 0.27 -20.79
N GLY A 132 -6.35 0.43 -19.65
CA GLY A 132 -7.50 -0.41 -19.30
C GLY A 132 -7.14 -1.73 -18.63
N LYS A 133 -5.87 -1.91 -18.21
CA LYS A 133 -5.41 -3.12 -17.49
C LYS A 133 -6.22 -3.32 -16.21
N GLU A 134 -6.92 -4.43 -16.10
CA GLU A 134 -7.58 -4.81 -14.86
C GLU A 134 -6.56 -5.33 -13.84
N VAL A 135 -6.64 -4.83 -12.62
CA VAL A 135 -5.77 -5.20 -11.50
C VAL A 135 -6.62 -5.39 -10.26
N TRP A 136 -6.53 -6.55 -9.64
CA TRP A 136 -7.13 -6.81 -8.35
C TRP A 136 -6.12 -6.57 -7.25
N ILE A 137 -6.51 -5.79 -6.28
CA ILE A 137 -5.66 -5.43 -5.15
C ILE A 137 -6.37 -5.72 -3.84
N GLN A 138 -5.67 -6.34 -2.91
CA GLN A 138 -6.05 -6.31 -1.51
C GLN A 138 -5.45 -5.05 -0.91
N ALA A 139 -6.27 -4.14 -0.40
CA ALA A 139 -5.81 -2.82 0.01
C ALA A 139 -6.49 -2.31 1.27
N SER A 140 -5.74 -1.47 2.00
CA SER A 140 -6.26 -0.66 3.10
C SER A 140 -6.03 0.82 2.81
N TYR A 141 -7.03 1.66 3.11
CA TYR A 141 -6.99 3.10 3.05
C TYR A 141 -7.04 3.65 4.46
N ASN A 142 -6.00 4.35 4.87
CA ASN A 142 -5.76 4.73 6.26
C ASN A 142 -5.72 6.26 6.37
N PRO A 143 -6.73 6.89 6.98
CA PRO A 143 -6.73 8.33 7.25
C PRO A 143 -5.60 8.70 8.20
N ILE A 144 -4.87 9.77 7.89
CA ILE A 144 -3.82 10.35 8.72
C ILE A 144 -4.30 11.69 9.26
N PHE A 145 -4.18 11.86 10.57
CA PHE A 145 -4.68 13.02 11.27
C PHE A 145 -3.57 14.04 11.52
N ASP A 146 -3.92 15.30 11.45
CA ASP A 146 -3.08 16.40 11.93
C ASP A 146 -3.14 16.55 13.45
N MET A 147 -2.40 17.51 13.99
CA MET A 147 -2.37 17.78 15.45
C MET A 147 -3.71 18.28 16.02
N SER A 148 -4.63 18.71 15.16
CA SER A 148 -5.98 19.13 15.57
C SER A 148 -6.99 17.97 15.54
N GLY A 149 -6.57 16.77 15.12
CA GLY A 149 -7.41 15.58 14.95
C GLY A 149 -8.21 15.57 13.65
N LYS A 150 -7.89 16.44 12.69
CA LYS A 150 -8.52 16.47 11.37
C LYS A 150 -7.73 15.60 10.38
N VAL A 151 -8.44 14.82 9.55
CA VAL A 151 -7.81 14.08 8.46
C VAL A 151 -7.23 15.05 7.43
N PHE A 152 -5.93 14.97 7.19
CA PHE A 152 -5.25 15.81 6.20
C PHE A 152 -4.77 15.03 4.97
N LYS A 153 -4.59 13.71 5.10
CA LYS A 153 -4.30 12.81 3.98
C LYS A 153 -4.77 11.39 4.25
N VAL A 154 -4.84 10.58 3.19
CA VAL A 154 -5.13 9.14 3.25
C VAL A 154 -3.92 8.40 2.66
N VAL A 155 -3.39 7.42 3.39
CA VAL A 155 -2.32 6.53 2.90
C VAL A 155 -2.94 5.17 2.58
N LYS A 156 -2.74 4.71 1.35
CA LYS A 156 -3.18 3.41 0.90
C LYS A 156 -1.97 2.47 0.82
N PHE A 157 -2.12 1.30 1.43
CA PHE A 157 -1.24 0.14 1.24
C PHE A 157 -1.99 -0.91 0.42
N ALA A 158 -1.33 -1.51 -0.55
CA ALA A 158 -1.96 -2.51 -1.41
C ALA A 158 -0.99 -3.62 -1.80
N THR A 159 -1.55 -4.81 -1.99
CA THR A 159 -0.88 -5.98 -2.57
C THR A 159 -1.64 -6.38 -3.84
N ASP A 160 -0.92 -6.62 -4.93
CA ASP A 160 -1.49 -7.16 -6.16
C ASP A 160 -1.89 -8.62 -5.92
N VAL A 161 -3.16 -8.91 -6.10
CA VAL A 161 -3.74 -10.26 -5.96
C VAL A 161 -4.38 -10.75 -7.26
N THR A 162 -4.11 -10.09 -8.37
CA THR A 162 -4.70 -10.36 -9.70
C THR A 162 -4.53 -11.83 -10.08
N ALA A 163 -3.31 -12.35 -9.97
CA ALA A 163 -3.04 -13.73 -10.33
C ALA A 163 -3.81 -14.74 -9.45
N ARG A 164 -4.00 -14.42 -8.15
CA ARG A 164 -4.80 -15.24 -7.23
C ARG A 164 -6.27 -15.21 -7.59
N VAL A 165 -6.83 -14.03 -7.84
CA VAL A 165 -8.25 -13.88 -8.24
C VAL A 165 -8.51 -14.66 -9.52
N HIS A 166 -7.70 -14.46 -10.56
CA HIS A 166 -7.86 -15.19 -11.82
C HIS A 166 -7.73 -16.70 -11.67
N ALA A 167 -6.83 -17.20 -10.81
CA ALA A 167 -6.71 -18.64 -10.55
C ALA A 167 -7.99 -19.22 -9.92
N VAL A 168 -8.57 -18.51 -8.96
CA VAL A 168 -9.83 -18.91 -8.30
C VAL A 168 -11.02 -18.86 -9.26
N ASP A 169 -11.12 -17.81 -10.07
CA ASP A 169 -12.18 -17.66 -11.07
C ASP A 169 -12.11 -18.77 -12.13
N THR A 170 -10.90 -19.03 -12.67
CA THR A 170 -10.67 -20.10 -13.66
C THR A 170 -11.03 -21.48 -13.11
N LEU A 171 -10.68 -21.74 -11.84
CA LEU A 171 -11.06 -22.99 -11.17
C LEU A 171 -12.58 -23.09 -10.98
N GLY A 172 -13.23 -21.98 -10.59
CA GLY A 172 -14.70 -21.90 -10.44
C GLY A 172 -15.43 -22.14 -11.76
N GLU A 173 -14.94 -21.57 -12.86
CA GLU A 173 -15.46 -21.83 -14.22
C GLU A 173 -15.30 -23.31 -14.58
N GLY A 174 -14.11 -23.90 -14.35
CA GLY A 174 -13.88 -25.31 -14.60
C GLY A 174 -14.79 -26.22 -13.80
N LEU A 175 -15.02 -25.93 -12.52
CA LEU A 175 -15.97 -26.69 -11.68
C LEU A 175 -17.43 -26.55 -12.17
N THR A 176 -17.80 -25.38 -12.66
CA THR A 176 -19.13 -25.13 -13.23
C THR A 176 -19.33 -25.98 -14.49
N GLU A 177 -18.36 -26.01 -15.40
CA GLU A 177 -18.37 -26.85 -16.61
C GLU A 177 -18.43 -28.33 -16.24
N LEU A 178 -17.66 -28.77 -15.24
CA LEU A 178 -17.73 -30.13 -14.74
C LEU A 178 -19.13 -30.49 -14.22
N ALA A 179 -19.77 -29.59 -13.48
CA ALA A 179 -21.14 -29.79 -12.99
C ALA A 179 -22.17 -29.93 -14.13
N HIS A 180 -21.91 -29.35 -15.28
CA HIS A 180 -22.71 -29.53 -16.51
C HIS A 180 -22.33 -30.80 -17.30
N GLY A 181 -21.41 -31.62 -16.79
CA GLY A 181 -20.98 -32.86 -17.44
C GLY A 181 -19.91 -32.66 -18.52
N ASN A 182 -19.37 -31.47 -18.66
CA ASN A 182 -18.29 -31.20 -19.59
C ASN A 182 -16.96 -31.70 -19.01
N LEU A 183 -16.47 -32.83 -19.49
CA LEU A 183 -15.18 -33.40 -19.14
C LEU A 183 -14.07 -33.06 -20.13
N ASP A 184 -14.39 -32.36 -21.22
CA ASP A 184 -13.44 -32.01 -22.30
C ASP A 184 -12.78 -30.63 -22.00
N GLN A 185 -12.21 -30.51 -20.80
CA GLN A 185 -11.61 -29.27 -20.35
C GLN A 185 -10.29 -29.52 -19.62
N THR A 186 -9.41 -28.54 -19.68
CA THR A 186 -8.12 -28.53 -18.99
C THR A 186 -7.71 -27.11 -18.67
N ILE A 187 -7.32 -26.83 -17.45
CA ILE A 187 -6.73 -25.54 -17.07
C ILE A 187 -5.26 -25.55 -17.50
N ALA A 188 -4.95 -24.89 -18.63
CA ALA A 188 -3.61 -24.87 -19.22
C ALA A 188 -2.71 -23.81 -18.56
N THR A 189 -3.25 -22.64 -18.21
CA THR A 189 -2.52 -21.54 -17.59
C THR A 189 -2.07 -21.90 -16.19
N SER A 190 -0.77 -21.78 -15.90
CA SER A 190 -0.22 -22.03 -14.57
C SER A 190 -0.76 -21.04 -13.55
N PHE A 191 -1.05 -21.54 -12.36
CA PHE A 191 -1.48 -20.73 -11.21
C PHE A 191 -0.26 -20.20 -10.42
N PRO A 192 -0.43 -19.23 -9.52
CA PRO A 192 0.58 -18.90 -8.52
C PRO A 192 1.04 -20.14 -7.75
N GLU A 193 2.31 -20.18 -7.35
CA GLU A 193 2.97 -21.36 -6.76
C GLU A 193 2.15 -22.00 -5.64
N ASN A 194 1.59 -21.19 -4.76
CA ASN A 194 0.74 -21.65 -3.65
C ASN A 194 -0.62 -22.21 -4.07
N LEU A 195 -1.06 -22.03 -5.31
CA LEU A 195 -2.33 -22.52 -5.86
C LEU A 195 -2.13 -23.54 -7.00
N GLU A 196 -0.90 -23.74 -7.46
CA GLU A 196 -0.60 -24.59 -8.61
C GLU A 196 -1.04 -26.05 -8.38
N LYS A 197 -0.95 -26.51 -7.14
CA LYS A 197 -1.44 -27.84 -6.79
C LYS A 197 -2.95 -28.01 -7.04
N LEU A 198 -3.76 -26.97 -6.79
CA LEU A 198 -5.21 -27.03 -7.07
C LEU A 198 -5.49 -27.22 -8.57
N ARG A 199 -4.75 -26.53 -9.42
CA ARG A 199 -4.87 -26.70 -10.87
C ARG A 199 -4.53 -28.12 -11.31
N GLN A 200 -3.42 -28.67 -10.78
CA GLN A 200 -2.99 -30.04 -11.07
C GLN A 200 -4.01 -31.06 -10.62
N ASP A 201 -4.49 -30.94 -9.38
CA ASP A 201 -5.49 -31.85 -8.79
C ASP A 201 -6.82 -31.79 -9.56
N PHE A 202 -7.24 -30.59 -10.02
CA PHE A 202 -8.40 -30.43 -10.88
C PHE A 202 -8.22 -31.17 -12.21
N ASN A 203 -7.13 -30.91 -12.93
CA ASN A 203 -6.86 -31.55 -14.22
C ASN A 203 -6.75 -33.09 -14.09
N GLU A 204 -6.09 -33.60 -13.05
CA GLU A 204 -6.01 -35.02 -12.78
C GLU A 204 -7.39 -35.63 -12.51
N SER A 205 -8.24 -34.93 -11.78
CA SER A 205 -9.63 -35.36 -11.48
C SER A 205 -10.45 -35.47 -12.78
N ILE A 206 -10.33 -34.52 -13.69
CA ILE A 206 -11.00 -34.56 -15.02
C ILE A 206 -10.56 -35.79 -15.78
N VAL A 207 -9.23 -36.06 -15.85
CA VAL A 207 -8.70 -37.23 -16.57
C VAL A 207 -9.22 -38.55 -15.98
N LYS A 208 -9.25 -38.66 -14.65
CA LYS A 208 -9.80 -39.87 -13.97
C LYS A 208 -11.29 -40.07 -14.27
N LEU A 209 -12.09 -39.01 -14.26
CA LEU A 209 -13.51 -39.05 -14.60
C LEU A 209 -13.72 -39.46 -16.07
N GLN A 210 -12.94 -38.94 -17.01
CA GLN A 210 -12.98 -39.32 -18.42
C GLN A 210 -12.71 -40.82 -18.60
N VAL A 211 -11.71 -41.38 -17.90
CA VAL A 211 -11.39 -42.81 -17.95
C VAL A 211 -12.53 -43.63 -17.41
N ALA A 212 -13.03 -43.30 -16.21
CA ALA A 212 -14.13 -44.03 -15.58
C ALA A 212 -15.40 -44.05 -16.44
N MET A 213 -15.73 -42.93 -17.09
CA MET A 213 -16.90 -42.85 -17.98
C MET A 213 -16.73 -43.67 -19.26
N ARG A 214 -15.53 -43.85 -19.77
CA ARG A 214 -15.24 -44.72 -20.93
C ARG A 214 -15.30 -46.19 -20.61
N GLU A 215 -15.05 -46.57 -19.37
CA GLU A 215 -15.11 -47.99 -18.90
C GLU A 215 -16.54 -48.47 -18.62
N VAL A 216 -17.49 -47.55 -18.42
CA VAL A 216 -18.89 -47.84 -18.06
C VAL A 216 -19.84 -47.75 -19.27
N GLY A 217 -19.45 -47.12 -20.35
CA GLY A 217 -20.23 -46.95 -21.61
C GLY A 217 -19.78 -47.92 -22.67
#